data_8e10aec5bf00d6d195891cda36f85292
#
_entry.id   8e10aec5bf00d6d195891cda36f85292
#
_cell.length_a   1.000
_cell.length_b   1.000
_cell.length_c   1.000
_cell.angle_alpha   90.00
_cell.angle_beta   90.00
_cell.angle_gamma   90.00
#
_symmetry.space_group_name_H-M   'P 1'
#
loop_
_entity.id
_entity.type
_entity.pdbx_description
1 polymer ?
#
loop_
_entity_poly.entity_id
_entity_poly.type
_entity_poly.pdbx_seq_one_letter_code
_entity_poly.pdbx_strand_id
1 'polypeptide(L)'
;MSEEKKTNRRDFIFTASYALGAVGVGAAVWPLVDQMNPDASVKALASTEVDVSGVEVGQSITVLWRGKPVFIRRRTNEEIAKAKDVNLDDLPHPETDEDRAKNPEWLVMLGVCTHLGCVPLGDKGEYGGWFCPCHGSHYDTSGRIRKGPAPTNMEVPKYEFVNSNTIKIG
;
A
#
# COMPACT_ATOMS: atom_id res chain seq x y z
N MET A 1 10.41 58.78 5.51
CA MET A 1 11.86 58.94 5.71
C MET A 1 12.28 57.77 6.58
N SER A 2 12.90 56.74 5.99
CA SER A 2 13.47 55.60 6.72
C SER A 2 14.86 56.03 7.22
N GLU A 3 15.06 56.09 8.54
CA GLU A 3 16.37 56.28 9.14
C GLU A 3 17.28 55.14 8.75
N GLU A 4 18.31 55.42 8.00
CA GLU A 4 19.39 54.51 7.65
C GLU A 4 20.19 54.23 8.93
N LYS A 5 19.90 53.11 9.61
CA LYS A 5 20.61 52.67 10.82
C LYS A 5 22.06 52.37 10.47
N LYS A 6 23.00 53.28 10.79
CA LYS A 6 24.44 53.07 10.58
C LYS A 6 24.87 51.81 11.34
N THR A 7 25.22 50.75 10.61
CA THR A 7 25.77 49.51 11.17
C THR A 7 27.15 49.81 11.82
N ASN A 8 27.28 49.51 13.11
CA ASN A 8 28.50 49.63 13.86
C ASN A 8 29.32 48.33 13.74
N ARG A 9 30.65 48.42 13.94
CA ARG A 9 31.54 47.23 13.97
C ARG A 9 31.05 46.16 14.95
N ARG A 10 30.48 46.54 16.07
CA ARG A 10 29.89 45.66 17.05
C ARG A 10 28.70 44.90 16.46
N ASP A 11 27.78 45.60 15.78
CA ASP A 11 26.59 44.98 15.18
C ASP A 11 27.00 44.00 14.08
N PHE A 12 28.03 44.32 13.30
CA PHE A 12 28.59 43.41 12.30
C PHE A 12 29.14 42.13 12.94
N ILE A 13 29.92 42.24 14.03
CA ILE A 13 30.50 41.10 14.73
C ILE A 13 29.37 40.19 15.28
N PHE A 14 28.36 40.79 15.92
CA PHE A 14 27.21 40.02 16.42
C PHE A 14 26.47 39.30 15.30
N THR A 15 26.16 40.03 14.22
CA THR A 15 25.44 39.43 13.08
C THR A 15 26.24 38.28 12.44
N ALA A 16 27.55 38.49 12.25
CA ALA A 16 28.43 37.45 11.71
C ALA A 16 28.54 36.24 12.64
N SER A 17 28.63 36.46 13.96
CA SER A 17 28.68 35.38 14.94
C SER A 17 27.38 34.58 14.98
N TYR A 18 26.22 35.24 14.95
CA TYR A 18 24.93 34.57 14.88
C TYR A 18 24.75 33.78 13.58
N ALA A 19 25.17 34.33 12.44
CA ALA A 19 25.10 33.65 11.16
C ALA A 19 25.98 32.39 11.16
N LEU A 20 27.22 32.48 11.62
CA LEU A 20 28.12 31.33 11.76
C LEU A 20 27.58 30.30 12.76
N GLY A 21 27.02 30.75 13.89
CA GLY A 21 26.38 29.89 14.87
C GLY A 21 25.19 29.14 14.27
N ALA A 22 24.33 29.83 13.52
CA ALA A 22 23.18 29.21 12.84
C ALA A 22 23.60 28.16 11.80
N VAL A 23 24.64 28.46 11.01
CA VAL A 23 25.23 27.50 10.06
C VAL A 23 25.80 26.28 10.79
N GLY A 24 26.53 26.50 11.90
CA GLY A 24 27.09 25.42 12.71
C GLY A 24 26.02 24.52 13.32
N VAL A 25 24.95 25.09 13.86
CA VAL A 25 23.78 24.33 14.37
C VAL A 25 23.11 23.58 13.25
N GLY A 26 22.87 24.22 12.10
CA GLY A 26 22.27 23.56 10.93
C GLY A 26 23.09 22.36 10.45
N ALA A 27 24.42 22.53 10.37
CA ALA A 27 25.32 21.44 9.98
C ALA A 27 25.38 20.30 11.00
N ALA A 28 25.22 20.60 12.30
CA ALA A 28 25.16 19.56 13.34
C ALA A 28 23.81 18.82 13.39
N VAL A 29 22.71 19.52 13.11
CA VAL A 29 21.35 18.95 13.15
C VAL A 29 21.05 18.17 11.89
N TRP A 30 21.55 18.59 10.72
CA TRP A 30 21.26 17.93 9.44
C TRP A 30 21.52 16.42 9.44
N PRO A 31 22.69 15.89 9.89
CA PRO A 31 22.92 14.45 9.92
C PRO A 31 21.92 13.69 10.81
N LEU A 32 21.46 14.32 11.90
CA LEU A 32 20.47 13.69 12.80
C LEU A 32 19.11 13.57 12.12
N VAL A 33 18.72 14.57 11.34
CA VAL A 33 17.49 14.52 10.53
C VAL A 33 17.66 13.53 9.37
N ASP A 34 18.82 13.51 8.72
CA ASP A 34 19.07 12.61 7.58
C ASP A 34 19.08 11.14 7.98
N GLN A 35 19.49 10.81 9.22
CA GLN A 35 19.40 9.44 9.78
C GLN A 35 17.95 8.93 9.92
N MET A 36 16.96 9.81 9.93
CA MET A 36 15.54 9.40 9.94
C MET A 36 15.03 8.94 8.57
N ASN A 37 15.79 9.20 7.51
CA ASN A 37 15.44 8.71 6.17
C ASN A 37 15.61 7.19 6.10
N PRO A 38 14.71 6.49 5.35
CA PRO A 38 14.86 5.05 5.10
C PRO A 38 16.19 4.76 4.42
N ASP A 39 16.90 3.75 4.90
CA ASP A 39 18.17 3.33 4.29
C ASP A 39 17.98 2.70 2.90
N ALA A 40 19.09 2.45 2.21
CA ALA A 40 19.07 1.89 0.85
C ALA A 40 18.45 0.47 0.80
N SER A 41 18.59 -0.32 1.87
CA SER A 41 18.02 -1.68 1.93
C SER A 41 16.50 -1.64 2.02
N VAL A 42 15.96 -0.73 2.83
CA VAL A 42 14.49 -0.52 2.93
C VAL A 42 13.93 0.01 1.60
N LYS A 43 14.65 0.91 0.93
CA LYS A 43 14.26 1.41 -0.40
C LYS A 43 14.32 0.32 -1.47
N ALA A 44 15.31 -0.56 -1.43
CA ALA A 44 15.42 -1.69 -2.35
C ALA A 44 14.29 -2.72 -2.18
N LEU A 45 13.76 -2.86 -0.95
CA LEU A 45 12.59 -3.69 -0.66
C LEU A 45 11.25 -2.98 -0.90
N ALA A 46 11.28 -1.74 -1.41
CA ALA A 46 10.07 -0.96 -1.63
C ALA A 46 9.18 -1.55 -2.73
N SER A 47 9.76 -2.22 -3.72
CA SER A 47 9.03 -2.92 -4.78
C SER A 47 9.53 -4.35 -4.95
N THR A 48 8.66 -5.21 -5.46
CA THR A 48 8.99 -6.59 -5.85
C THR A 48 8.37 -6.90 -7.21
N GLU A 49 9.09 -7.63 -8.05
CA GLU A 49 8.60 -8.13 -9.33
C GLU A 49 8.26 -9.62 -9.18
N VAL A 50 7.11 -9.99 -9.68
CA VAL A 50 6.55 -11.35 -9.57
C VAL A 50 6.26 -11.87 -10.96
N ASP A 51 6.87 -13.01 -11.32
CA ASP A 51 6.51 -13.75 -12.52
C ASP A 51 5.22 -14.52 -12.27
N VAL A 52 4.21 -14.24 -13.07
CA VAL A 52 2.87 -14.86 -13.01
C VAL A 52 2.60 -15.78 -14.20
N SER A 53 3.61 -16.07 -15.04
CA SER A 53 3.46 -16.91 -16.24
C SER A 53 2.96 -18.34 -15.93
N GLY A 54 3.35 -18.87 -14.76
CA GLY A 54 2.95 -20.20 -14.29
C GLY A 54 1.61 -20.24 -13.54
N VAL A 55 0.91 -19.13 -13.38
CA VAL A 55 -0.36 -19.08 -12.65
C VAL A 55 -1.50 -19.42 -13.61
N GLU A 56 -2.17 -20.53 -13.39
CA GLU A 56 -3.32 -20.95 -14.20
C GLU A 56 -4.60 -20.19 -13.81
N VAL A 57 -5.58 -20.16 -14.72
CA VAL A 57 -6.91 -19.56 -14.46
C VAL A 57 -7.56 -20.25 -13.27
N GLY A 58 -8.03 -19.50 -12.31
CA GLY A 58 -8.58 -19.98 -11.04
C GLY A 58 -7.54 -20.25 -9.95
N GLN A 59 -6.25 -20.09 -10.24
CA GLN A 59 -5.19 -20.22 -9.23
C GLN A 59 -4.85 -18.91 -8.54
N SER A 60 -4.30 -19.04 -7.35
CA SER A 60 -3.78 -17.93 -6.54
C SER A 60 -2.40 -18.25 -6.02
N ILE A 61 -1.49 -17.29 -6.10
CA ILE A 61 -0.19 -17.35 -5.46
C ILE A 61 -0.10 -16.29 -4.35
N THR A 62 0.79 -16.55 -3.40
CA THR A 62 1.06 -15.62 -2.30
C THR A 62 2.52 -15.24 -2.32
N VAL A 63 2.80 -13.95 -2.37
CA VAL A 63 4.16 -13.39 -2.29
C VAL A 63 4.28 -12.47 -1.09
N LEU A 64 5.48 -12.29 -0.58
CA LEU A 64 5.73 -11.35 0.52
C LEU A 64 6.18 -10.00 -0.06
N TRP A 65 5.51 -8.94 0.36
CA TRP A 65 5.90 -7.56 0.09
C TRP A 65 5.85 -6.74 1.38
N ARG A 66 6.96 -6.13 1.74
CA ARG A 66 7.11 -5.36 3.00
C ARG A 66 6.66 -6.14 4.25
N GLY A 67 6.95 -7.44 4.29
CA GLY A 67 6.58 -8.32 5.39
C GLY A 67 5.10 -8.71 5.46
N LYS A 68 4.28 -8.29 4.50
CA LYS A 68 2.87 -8.66 4.40
C LYS A 68 2.64 -9.62 3.23
N PRO A 69 1.74 -10.61 3.36
CA PRO A 69 1.35 -11.45 2.23
C PRO A 69 0.56 -10.62 1.21
N VAL A 70 0.85 -10.81 -0.06
CA VAL A 70 0.07 -10.29 -1.19
C VAL A 70 -0.49 -11.49 -1.94
N PHE A 71 -1.78 -11.52 -2.11
CA PHE A 71 -2.47 -12.49 -2.94
C PHE A 71 -2.52 -11.98 -4.38
N ILE A 72 -2.12 -12.83 -5.32
CA ILE A 72 -2.24 -12.61 -6.75
C ILE A 72 -3.07 -13.76 -7.29
N ARG A 73 -4.31 -13.47 -7.71
CA ARG A 73 -5.24 -14.46 -8.23
C ARG A 73 -5.50 -14.22 -9.70
N ARG A 74 -5.37 -15.27 -10.52
CA ARG A 74 -5.85 -15.28 -11.89
C ARG A 74 -7.30 -15.74 -11.90
N ARG A 75 -8.23 -14.79 -12.00
CA ARG A 75 -9.66 -15.01 -11.85
C ARG A 75 -10.28 -15.73 -13.05
N THR A 76 -11.28 -16.56 -12.78
CA THR A 76 -12.14 -17.13 -13.81
C THR A 76 -13.16 -16.11 -14.30
N ASN A 77 -13.73 -16.33 -15.48
CA ASN A 77 -14.82 -15.48 -16.00
C ASN A 77 -16.05 -15.46 -15.06
N GLU A 78 -16.31 -16.56 -14.36
CA GLU A 78 -17.39 -16.64 -13.38
C GLU A 78 -17.14 -15.77 -12.16
N GLU A 79 -15.90 -15.73 -11.67
CA GLU A 79 -15.51 -14.87 -10.54
C GLU A 79 -15.61 -13.39 -10.90
N ILE A 80 -15.18 -13.03 -12.11
CA ILE A 80 -15.30 -11.66 -12.64
C ILE A 80 -16.77 -11.28 -12.78
N ALA A 81 -17.61 -12.15 -13.36
CA ALA A 81 -19.04 -11.89 -13.50
C ALA A 81 -19.73 -11.72 -12.14
N LYS A 82 -19.45 -12.62 -11.18
CA LYS A 82 -19.96 -12.49 -9.79
C LYS A 82 -19.52 -11.20 -9.10
N ALA A 83 -18.27 -10.77 -9.32
CA ALA A 83 -17.78 -9.54 -8.73
C ALA A 83 -18.48 -8.29 -9.29
N LYS A 84 -18.81 -8.31 -10.58
CA LYS A 84 -19.50 -7.20 -11.26
C LYS A 84 -21.00 -7.14 -10.98
N ASP A 85 -21.63 -8.27 -10.72
CA ASP A 85 -23.08 -8.40 -10.46
C ASP A 85 -23.46 -7.98 -9.02
N VAL A 86 -22.51 -7.56 -8.21
CA VAL A 86 -22.78 -7.13 -6.82
C VAL A 86 -23.32 -5.71 -6.80
N ASN A 87 -24.50 -5.53 -6.22
CA ASN A 87 -25.03 -4.20 -5.94
C ASN A 87 -24.16 -3.48 -4.89
N LEU A 88 -23.66 -2.30 -5.22
CA LEU A 88 -22.76 -1.53 -4.34
C LEU A 88 -23.45 -1.09 -3.04
N ASP A 89 -24.77 -0.88 -3.07
CA ASP A 89 -25.55 -0.50 -1.89
C ASP A 89 -25.61 -1.61 -0.82
N ASP A 90 -25.35 -2.87 -1.23
CA ASP A 90 -25.30 -4.02 -0.33
C ASP A 90 -23.92 -4.23 0.31
N LEU A 91 -22.93 -3.41 -0.06
CA LEU A 91 -21.57 -3.54 0.45
C LEU A 91 -21.36 -2.64 1.67
N PRO A 92 -20.82 -3.18 2.78
CA PRO A 92 -20.42 -2.37 3.94
C PRO A 92 -19.38 -1.30 3.59
N HIS A 93 -18.54 -1.57 2.59
CA HIS A 93 -17.56 -0.64 2.03
C HIS A 93 -17.67 -0.67 0.51
N PRO A 94 -18.50 0.22 -0.09
CA PRO A 94 -18.78 0.23 -1.51
C PRO A 94 -17.54 0.54 -2.35
N GLU A 95 -17.23 -0.35 -3.31
CA GLU A 95 -16.15 -0.20 -4.27
C GLU A 95 -16.43 -1.10 -5.48
N THR A 96 -16.23 -0.60 -6.69
CA THR A 96 -16.46 -1.39 -7.90
C THR A 96 -15.36 -2.43 -8.11
N ASP A 97 -15.62 -3.47 -8.90
CA ASP A 97 -14.59 -4.44 -9.26
C ASP A 97 -13.48 -3.80 -10.12
N GLU A 98 -13.87 -2.86 -10.98
CA GLU A 98 -12.97 -2.13 -11.87
C GLU A 98 -11.97 -1.26 -11.10
N ASP A 99 -12.37 -0.66 -9.98
CA ASP A 99 -11.49 0.13 -9.13
C ASP A 99 -10.44 -0.74 -8.43
N ARG A 100 -10.76 -2.02 -8.21
CA ARG A 100 -9.90 -2.95 -7.49
C ARG A 100 -8.97 -3.77 -8.39
N ALA A 101 -9.38 -4.04 -9.61
CA ALA A 101 -8.62 -4.87 -10.54
C ALA A 101 -8.30 -4.10 -11.83
N LYS A 102 -7.06 -3.63 -12.00
CA LYS A 102 -6.60 -2.94 -13.21
C LYS A 102 -6.74 -3.77 -14.48
N ASN A 103 -6.61 -5.08 -14.35
CA ASN A 103 -6.93 -6.06 -15.36
C ASN A 103 -7.96 -7.02 -14.75
N PRO A 104 -9.14 -7.19 -15.34
CA PRO A 104 -10.20 -8.05 -14.79
C PRO A 104 -9.76 -9.48 -14.48
N GLU A 105 -8.82 -10.02 -15.25
CA GLU A 105 -8.28 -11.37 -15.06
C GLU A 105 -7.41 -11.49 -13.79
N TRP A 106 -6.81 -10.37 -13.33
CA TRP A 106 -5.83 -10.38 -12.25
C TRP A 106 -6.28 -9.53 -11.06
N LEU A 107 -6.50 -10.19 -9.93
CA LEU A 107 -6.72 -9.52 -8.66
C LEU A 107 -5.44 -9.56 -7.81
N VAL A 108 -4.97 -8.39 -7.43
CA VAL A 108 -3.76 -8.21 -6.58
C VAL A 108 -4.17 -7.46 -5.34
N MET A 109 -4.02 -8.07 -4.17
CA MET A 109 -4.41 -7.44 -2.90
C MET A 109 -3.57 -7.92 -1.74
N LEU A 110 -3.47 -7.12 -0.69
CA LEU A 110 -2.87 -7.57 0.56
C LEU A 110 -3.71 -8.68 1.19
N GLY A 111 -3.10 -9.83 1.44
CA GLY A 111 -3.73 -10.97 2.11
C GLY A 111 -3.84 -10.76 3.62
N VAL A 112 -4.36 -9.61 4.03
CA VAL A 112 -4.45 -9.17 5.42
C VAL A 112 -5.88 -8.74 5.73
N CYS A 113 -6.52 -9.42 6.66
CA CYS A 113 -7.84 -9.08 7.14
C CYS A 113 -7.83 -7.71 7.82
N THR A 114 -8.72 -6.82 7.39
CA THR A 114 -8.80 -5.44 7.90
C THR A 114 -9.36 -5.32 9.31
N HIS A 115 -9.82 -6.43 9.91
CA HIS A 115 -10.21 -6.45 11.31
C HIS A 115 -9.01 -6.34 12.25
N LEU A 116 -8.16 -7.38 12.33
CA LEU A 116 -7.00 -7.45 13.23
C LEU A 116 -5.77 -8.10 12.58
N GLY A 117 -5.67 -8.07 11.25
CA GLY A 117 -4.43 -8.45 10.55
C GLY A 117 -4.22 -9.95 10.31
N CYS A 118 -5.20 -10.82 10.57
CA CYS A 118 -5.08 -12.24 10.23
C CYS A 118 -5.01 -12.45 8.71
N VAL A 119 -4.39 -13.55 8.27
CA VAL A 119 -4.34 -13.94 6.85
C VAL A 119 -5.60 -14.74 6.51
N PRO A 120 -6.47 -14.24 5.60
CA PRO A 120 -7.67 -14.97 5.19
C PRO A 120 -7.33 -16.19 4.34
N LEU A 121 -8.20 -17.19 4.39
CA LEU A 121 -8.14 -18.41 3.57
C LEU A 121 -8.86 -18.20 2.25
N GLY A 122 -8.19 -18.46 1.13
CA GLY A 122 -8.79 -18.41 -0.20
C GLY A 122 -9.77 -19.56 -0.46
N ASP A 123 -10.68 -19.35 -1.41
CA ASP A 123 -11.70 -20.32 -1.82
C ASP A 123 -12.57 -20.82 -0.66
N LYS A 124 -12.79 -19.95 0.32
CA LYS A 124 -13.58 -20.22 1.52
C LYS A 124 -14.59 -19.10 1.78
N GLY A 125 -15.59 -19.45 2.61
CA GLY A 125 -16.64 -18.49 2.97
C GLY A 125 -17.85 -18.56 2.05
N GLU A 126 -18.85 -17.73 2.34
CA GLU A 126 -20.18 -17.78 1.69
C GLU A 126 -20.21 -17.07 0.32
N TYR A 127 -19.19 -16.28 -0.01
CA TYR A 127 -19.17 -15.40 -1.19
C TYR A 127 -18.12 -15.81 -2.24
N GLY A 128 -17.53 -17.01 -2.11
CA GLY A 128 -16.60 -17.59 -3.09
C GLY A 128 -15.23 -16.90 -3.19
N GLY A 129 -14.91 -16.03 -2.25
CA GLY A 129 -13.62 -15.33 -2.22
C GLY A 129 -12.73 -15.78 -1.05
N TRP A 130 -12.67 -15.00 0.02
CA TRP A 130 -11.80 -15.28 1.16
C TRP A 130 -12.57 -15.29 2.48
N PHE A 131 -12.13 -16.13 3.38
CA PHE A 131 -12.67 -16.25 4.73
C PHE A 131 -11.58 -16.06 5.77
N CYS A 132 -11.79 -15.17 6.72
CA CYS A 132 -10.91 -14.99 7.86
C CYS A 132 -11.43 -15.81 9.06
N PRO A 133 -10.75 -16.90 9.45
CA PRO A 133 -11.25 -17.79 10.50
C PRO A 133 -11.12 -17.21 11.90
N CYS A 134 -10.32 -16.13 12.08
CA CYS A 134 -10.10 -15.54 13.39
C CYS A 134 -11.39 -15.01 14.03
N HIS A 135 -12.22 -14.31 13.24
CA HIS A 135 -13.46 -13.70 13.75
C HIS A 135 -14.61 -13.75 12.72
N GLY A 136 -14.48 -14.54 11.66
CA GLY A 136 -15.58 -14.80 10.73
C GLY A 136 -15.84 -13.68 9.71
N SER A 137 -14.82 -12.96 9.26
CA SER A 137 -15.00 -12.03 8.14
C SER A 137 -15.00 -12.78 6.80
N HIS A 138 -15.99 -12.47 5.95
CA HIS A 138 -16.15 -13.04 4.62
C HIS A 138 -15.94 -11.97 3.57
N TYR A 139 -15.13 -12.28 2.58
CA TYR A 139 -14.83 -11.42 1.45
C TYR A 139 -15.28 -12.10 0.14
N ASP A 140 -15.69 -11.31 -0.84
CA ASP A 140 -16.09 -11.81 -2.16
C ASP A 140 -14.87 -12.05 -3.09
N THR A 141 -15.15 -12.40 -4.35
CA THR A 141 -14.15 -12.69 -5.39
C THR A 141 -13.35 -11.46 -5.84
N SER A 142 -13.69 -10.27 -5.36
CA SER A 142 -12.95 -9.02 -5.53
C SER A 142 -12.25 -8.56 -4.24
N GLY A 143 -12.33 -9.35 -3.16
CA GLY A 143 -11.76 -9.01 -1.85
C GLY A 143 -12.52 -7.93 -1.10
N ARG A 144 -13.79 -7.70 -1.45
CA ARG A 144 -14.66 -6.75 -0.73
C ARG A 144 -15.30 -7.45 0.47
N ILE A 145 -15.37 -6.73 1.58
CA ILE A 145 -16.04 -7.25 2.78
C ILE A 145 -17.55 -7.41 2.53
N ARG A 146 -18.07 -8.58 2.88
CA ARG A 146 -19.50 -8.92 2.74
C ARG A 146 -20.16 -9.17 4.09
N LYS A 147 -19.41 -9.74 5.05
CA LYS A 147 -19.94 -10.13 6.36
C LYS A 147 -18.81 -10.22 7.38
N GLY A 148 -19.12 -9.91 8.62
CA GLY A 148 -18.21 -10.06 9.74
C GLY A 148 -17.65 -8.74 10.25
N PRO A 149 -16.70 -8.78 11.20
CA PRO A 149 -16.24 -7.60 11.92
C PRO A 149 -15.21 -6.73 11.16
N ALA A 150 -14.73 -7.15 9.99
CA ALA A 150 -13.79 -6.35 9.21
C ALA A 150 -14.47 -5.07 8.71
N PRO A 151 -13.89 -3.88 8.97
CA PRO A 151 -14.54 -2.61 8.64
C PRO A 151 -14.45 -2.21 7.17
N THR A 152 -13.44 -2.73 6.44
CA THR A 152 -13.17 -2.34 5.05
C THR A 152 -12.78 -3.53 4.18
N ASN A 153 -12.78 -3.32 2.87
CA ASN A 153 -12.24 -4.26 1.89
C ASN A 153 -10.76 -4.56 2.14
N MET A 154 -10.26 -5.71 1.70
CA MET A 154 -8.82 -5.97 1.67
C MET A 154 -8.12 -4.92 0.80
N GLU A 155 -6.97 -4.44 1.24
CA GLU A 155 -6.24 -3.36 0.57
C GLU A 155 -5.65 -3.81 -0.77
N VAL A 156 -5.80 -2.98 -1.80
CA VAL A 156 -5.13 -3.16 -3.09
C VAL A 156 -3.84 -2.34 -3.06
N PRO A 157 -2.65 -2.96 -3.10
CA PRO A 157 -1.39 -2.23 -3.12
C PRO A 157 -1.21 -1.51 -4.46
N LYS A 158 -0.29 -0.56 -4.51
CA LYS A 158 0.16 -0.04 -5.80
C LYS A 158 0.86 -1.16 -6.57
N TYR A 159 0.41 -1.44 -7.78
CA TYR A 159 1.05 -2.41 -8.65
C TYR A 159 0.91 -1.98 -10.11
N GLU A 160 1.77 -2.52 -10.96
CA GLU A 160 1.73 -2.33 -12.41
C GLU A 160 2.11 -3.61 -13.13
N PHE A 161 1.60 -3.79 -14.35
CA PHE A 161 2.05 -4.86 -15.26
C PHE A 161 3.26 -4.35 -16.03
N VAL A 162 4.43 -4.93 -15.77
CA VAL A 162 5.67 -4.62 -16.52
C VAL A 162 5.56 -5.21 -17.93
N ASN A 163 4.96 -6.40 -18.03
CA ASN A 163 4.62 -7.11 -19.27
C ASN A 163 3.45 -8.05 -18.99
N SER A 164 3.07 -8.91 -19.97
CA SER A 164 1.97 -9.87 -19.84
C SER A 164 2.16 -10.88 -18.69
N ASN A 165 3.39 -11.13 -18.26
CA ASN A 165 3.76 -12.19 -17.33
C ASN A 165 4.41 -11.71 -16.05
N THR A 166 4.60 -10.39 -15.89
CA THR A 166 5.29 -9.84 -14.73
C THR A 166 4.50 -8.70 -14.10
N ILE A 167 4.21 -8.84 -12.82
CA ILE A 167 3.56 -7.82 -11.99
C ILE A 167 4.61 -7.25 -11.03
N LYS A 168 4.74 -5.93 -11.04
CA LYS A 168 5.55 -5.19 -10.07
C LYS A 168 4.64 -4.59 -9.03
N ILE A 169 4.97 -4.81 -7.76
CA ILE A 169 4.22 -4.35 -6.58
C ILE A 169 5.08 -3.35 -5.81
N GLY A 170 4.55 -2.14 -5.59
CA GLY A 170 5.25 -1.05 -4.88
C GLY A 170 5.74 0.09 -5.73
#